data_ed600c197384f1c701dc6ecd68e12a02
#
_entry.id   ed600c197384f1c701dc6ecd68e12a02
#
_cell.length_a   1.000
_cell.length_b   1.000
_cell.length_c   1.000
_cell.angle_alpha   90.00
_cell.angle_beta   90.00
_cell.angle_gamma   90.00
#
_symmetry.space_group_name_H-M   'P 1'
#
loop_
_entity.id
_entity.type
_entity.pdbx_description
1 polymer ?
#
loop_
_entity_poly.entity_id
_entity_poly.type
_entity_poly.pdbx_seq_one_letter_code
_entity_poly.pdbx_strand_id
1 'polypeptide(L)'
;MLKLGMDMGGSEFRLVDGTSIERFETDIKEIDINSVSNERDIEDDLLDMIIESHPNTRFAGRRFVKGEAMGFYKGRLLTQDNSAFKVEQDTIYINCIYAIARYLTLNKSREGEPLKTTVLLP
;
A
#
# COMPACT_ATOMS: atom_id res chain seq x y z
N MET A 1 -1.87 -20.51 9.30
CA MET A 1 -1.82 -19.70 8.05
C MET A 1 -2.61 -18.43 8.22
N LEU A 2 -2.01 -17.30 7.91
CA LEU A 2 -2.71 -16.00 7.92
C LEU A 2 -3.50 -15.84 6.62
N LYS A 3 -4.79 -15.56 6.73
CA LYS A 3 -5.66 -15.33 5.57
C LYS A 3 -6.16 -13.90 5.60
N LEU A 4 -5.86 -13.15 4.54
CA LEU A 4 -6.31 -11.77 4.37
C LEU A 4 -7.18 -11.67 3.12
N GLY A 5 -8.28 -10.95 3.25
CA GLY A 5 -9.13 -10.60 2.12
C GLY A 5 -9.02 -9.11 1.83
N MET A 6 -8.98 -8.75 0.55
CA MET A 6 -9.03 -7.35 0.13
C MET A 6 -10.16 -7.14 -0.86
N ASP A 7 -10.97 -6.13 -0.58
CA ASP A 7 -12.05 -5.69 -1.46
C ASP A 7 -11.67 -4.33 -2.05
N MET A 8 -11.29 -4.33 -3.33
CA MET A 8 -10.72 -3.17 -4.01
C MET A 8 -11.81 -2.35 -4.68
N GLY A 9 -12.06 -1.15 -4.16
CA GLY A 9 -12.94 -0.17 -4.80
C GLY A 9 -12.17 0.85 -5.62
N GLY A 10 -12.89 1.83 -6.21
CA GLY A 10 -12.28 2.91 -6.98
C GLY A 10 -11.61 3.98 -6.13
N SER A 11 -12.22 4.36 -5.01
CA SER A 11 -11.71 5.40 -4.10
C SER A 11 -11.29 4.87 -2.74
N GLU A 12 -11.80 3.72 -2.34
CA GLU A 12 -11.54 3.09 -1.04
C GLU A 12 -11.38 1.58 -1.22
N PHE A 13 -10.54 0.97 -0.40
CA PHE A 13 -10.47 -0.49 -0.32
C PHE A 13 -10.45 -0.94 1.13
N ARG A 14 -10.74 -2.22 1.36
CA ARG A 14 -10.84 -2.82 2.69
C ARG A 14 -9.92 -4.03 2.80
N LEU A 15 -9.29 -4.15 3.97
CA LEU A 15 -8.55 -5.34 4.37
C LEU A 15 -9.30 -6.03 5.51
N VAL A 16 -9.56 -7.30 5.35
CA VAL A 16 -10.21 -8.12 6.38
C VAL A 16 -9.35 -9.31 6.77
N ASP A 17 -9.27 -9.60 8.05
CA ASP A 17 -8.51 -10.74 8.58
C ASP A 17 -9.41 -11.82 9.21
N GLY A 18 -10.72 -11.67 9.11
CA GLY A 18 -11.71 -12.54 9.74
C GLY A 18 -12.24 -12.02 11.06
N THR A 19 -11.57 -11.09 11.72
CA THR A 19 -11.97 -10.50 13.00
C THR A 19 -12.12 -8.99 12.95
N SER A 20 -11.43 -8.33 12.05
CA SER A 20 -11.43 -6.87 11.92
C SER A 20 -11.47 -6.45 10.46
N ILE A 21 -11.87 -5.20 10.24
CA ILE A 21 -11.90 -4.56 8.93
C ILE A 21 -11.13 -3.25 9.05
N GLU A 22 -10.16 -3.03 8.18
CA GLU A 22 -9.45 -1.77 8.05
C GLU A 22 -9.73 -1.18 6.66
N ARG A 23 -10.05 0.11 6.62
CA ARG A 23 -10.38 0.83 5.39
C ARG A 23 -9.26 1.77 5.00
N PHE A 24 -9.00 1.84 3.71
CA PHE A 24 -7.95 2.68 3.14
C PHE A 24 -8.48 3.45 1.95
N GLU A 25 -8.00 4.68 1.79
CA GLU A 25 -8.14 5.39 0.52
C GLU A 25 -7.21 4.78 -0.51
N THR A 26 -7.62 4.76 -1.78
CA THR A 26 -6.82 4.18 -2.86
C THR A 26 -5.71 5.10 -3.34
N ASP A 27 -5.80 6.41 -3.07
CA ASP A 27 -4.77 7.36 -3.47
C ASP A 27 -3.46 7.07 -2.74
N ILE A 28 -2.38 7.04 -3.49
CA ILE A 28 -1.03 6.81 -2.98
C ILE A 28 -0.06 7.63 -3.82
N LYS A 29 0.96 8.20 -3.19
CA LYS A 29 1.94 9.04 -3.86
C LYS A 29 3.29 8.34 -3.89
N GLU A 30 3.85 8.20 -5.07
CA GLU A 30 5.22 7.73 -5.23
C GLU A 30 6.17 8.90 -5.07
N ILE A 31 7.12 8.78 -4.13
CA ILE A 31 8.10 9.82 -3.84
C ILE A 31 9.22 9.78 -4.87
N ASP A 32 9.61 10.96 -5.36
CA ASP A 32 10.84 11.11 -6.12
C ASP A 32 12.02 11.13 -5.14
N ILE A 33 12.74 10.01 -5.06
CA ILE A 33 13.86 9.80 -4.13
C ILE A 33 14.99 10.82 -4.37
N ASN A 34 15.13 11.31 -5.61
CA ASN A 34 16.19 12.26 -5.95
C ASN A 34 15.88 13.70 -5.54
N SER A 35 14.65 14.00 -5.12
CA SER A 35 14.22 15.35 -4.75
C SER A 35 13.94 15.52 -3.25
N VAL A 36 14.31 14.56 -2.42
CA VAL A 36 14.04 14.59 -0.98
C VAL A 36 14.95 15.61 -0.29
N SER A 37 14.51 16.85 -0.20
CA SER A 37 15.26 17.91 0.48
C SER A 37 14.62 18.40 1.78
N ASN A 38 13.38 18.03 2.07
CA ASN A 38 12.62 18.52 3.22
C ASN A 38 11.81 17.39 3.85
N GLU A 39 12.48 16.43 4.46
CA GLU A 39 11.78 15.44 5.26
C GLU A 39 11.19 16.11 6.49
N ARG A 40 9.87 16.02 6.64
CA ARG A 40 9.19 16.40 7.87
C ARG A 40 8.87 15.13 8.64
N ASP A 41 8.84 15.25 9.96
CA ASP A 41 8.41 14.18 10.82
C ASP A 41 6.94 13.87 10.54
N ILE A 42 6.68 12.64 10.14
CA ILE A 42 5.33 12.11 9.95
C ILE A 42 4.94 11.49 11.29
N GLU A 43 3.80 11.91 11.88
CA GLU A 43 3.34 11.35 13.15
C GLU A 43 3.04 9.87 13.05
N ASP A 44 2.53 9.41 11.91
CA ASP A 44 2.24 8.01 11.67
C ASP A 44 3.24 7.45 10.65
N ASP A 45 4.25 6.75 11.14
CA ASP A 45 5.27 6.09 10.30
C ASP A 45 4.68 5.08 9.32
N LEU A 46 3.49 4.57 9.62
CA LEU A 46 2.80 3.59 8.77
C LEU A 46 2.20 4.21 7.51
N LEU A 47 2.29 5.53 7.34
CA LEU A 47 1.92 6.22 6.11
C LEU A 47 3.04 6.22 5.06
N ASP A 48 4.21 5.69 5.40
CA ASP A 48 5.40 5.68 4.54
C ASP A 48 5.86 4.24 4.33
N MET A 49 6.08 3.86 3.07
CA MET A 49 6.47 2.50 2.71
C MET A 49 7.59 2.52 1.68
N ILE A 50 8.62 1.69 1.89
CA ILE A 50 9.67 1.43 0.91
C ILE A 50 9.61 -0.05 0.52
N ILE A 51 9.62 -0.32 -0.78
CA ILE A 51 9.82 -1.68 -1.29
C ILE A 51 11.32 -1.89 -1.44
N GLU A 52 11.95 -2.50 -0.43
CA GLU A 52 13.42 -2.68 -0.42
C GLU A 52 13.89 -3.69 -1.45
N SER A 53 13.16 -4.79 -1.59
CA SER A 53 13.46 -5.81 -2.59
C SER A 53 12.17 -6.42 -3.12
N HIS A 54 12.23 -6.89 -4.36
CA HIS A 54 11.09 -7.51 -5.01
C HIS A 54 11.59 -8.40 -6.16
N PRO A 55 10.99 -9.59 -6.39
CA PRO A 55 11.35 -10.45 -7.52
C PRO A 55 11.23 -9.75 -8.87
N ASN A 56 10.25 -8.86 -9.03
CA ASN A 56 10.17 -7.99 -10.20
C ASN A 56 10.90 -6.68 -9.90
N THR A 57 12.03 -6.47 -10.56
CA THR A 57 12.93 -5.33 -10.31
C THR A 57 12.28 -3.97 -10.53
N ARG A 58 11.18 -3.89 -11.29
CA ARG A 58 10.47 -2.62 -11.50
C ARG A 58 9.83 -2.06 -10.23
N PHE A 59 9.62 -2.89 -9.20
CA PHE A 59 9.05 -2.44 -7.92
C PHE A 59 10.10 -2.17 -6.85
N ALA A 60 11.30 -2.72 -6.98
CA ALA A 60 12.34 -2.59 -5.96
C ALA A 60 12.85 -1.14 -5.86
N GLY A 61 13.09 -0.68 -4.65
CA GLY A 61 13.66 0.64 -4.37
C GLY A 61 12.65 1.79 -4.44
N ARG A 62 11.39 1.52 -4.69
CA ARG A 62 10.36 2.56 -4.80
C ARG A 62 9.77 2.87 -3.42
N ARG A 63 9.48 4.14 -3.17
CA ARG A 63 8.92 4.65 -1.92
C ARG A 63 7.57 5.30 -2.16
N PHE A 64 6.63 5.02 -1.26
CA PHE A 64 5.26 5.50 -1.38
C PHE A 64 4.77 6.06 -0.04
N VAL A 65 3.92 7.08 -0.11
CA VAL A 65 3.27 7.67 1.06
C VAL A 65 1.77 7.77 0.85
N LYS A 66 1.04 7.75 1.96
CA LYS A 66 -0.42 7.89 1.99
C LYS A 66 -0.86 8.98 2.95
N GLY A 67 -2.14 9.35 2.85
CA GLY A 67 -2.78 10.25 3.78
C GLY A 67 -2.08 11.61 3.85
N GLU A 68 -1.92 12.13 5.06
CA GLU A 68 -1.29 13.45 5.29
C GLU A 68 0.16 13.51 4.80
N ALA A 69 0.85 12.36 4.78
CA ALA A 69 2.24 12.32 4.33
C ALA A 69 2.38 12.72 2.86
N MET A 70 1.34 12.56 2.05
CA MET A 70 1.38 12.95 0.64
C MET A 70 1.63 14.45 0.45
N GLY A 71 1.25 15.28 1.41
CA GLY A 71 1.47 16.72 1.36
C GLY A 71 2.91 17.17 1.67
N PHE A 72 3.76 16.27 2.22
CA PHE A 72 5.09 16.63 2.70
C PHE A 72 6.20 16.31 1.69
N TYR A 73 5.90 15.53 0.66
CA TYR A 73 6.92 15.06 -0.27
C TYR A 73 6.55 15.38 -1.71
N LYS A 74 7.57 15.63 -2.51
CA LYS A 74 7.39 15.72 -3.96
C LYS A 74 7.32 14.32 -4.56
N GLY A 75 6.45 14.15 -5.54
CA GLY A 75 6.28 12.88 -6.19
C GLY A 75 5.10 12.87 -7.14
N ARG A 76 4.69 11.67 -7.51
CA ARG A 76 3.59 11.45 -8.44
C ARG A 76 2.43 10.77 -7.74
N LEU A 77 1.25 11.39 -7.82
CA LEU A 77 0.03 10.76 -7.33
C LEU A 77 -0.36 9.61 -8.25
N LEU A 78 -0.54 8.43 -7.66
CA LEU A 78 -1.04 7.26 -8.34
C LEU A 78 -2.50 7.06 -7.93
N THR A 79 -3.39 7.03 -8.90
CA THR A 79 -4.81 6.80 -8.68
C THR A 79 -5.25 5.49 -9.30
N GLN A 80 -6.23 4.83 -8.69
CA GLN A 80 -6.87 3.68 -9.32
C GLN A 80 -7.88 4.17 -10.35
N ASP A 81 -7.72 3.67 -11.58
CA ASP A 81 -8.66 3.92 -12.66
C ASP A 81 -9.83 2.92 -12.56
N ASN A 82 -11.03 3.36 -12.92
CA ASN A 82 -12.22 2.52 -13.03
C ASN A 82 -12.33 1.79 -14.37
N SER A 83 -11.22 1.67 -15.11
CA SER A 83 -11.20 0.95 -16.37
C SER A 83 -11.42 -0.56 -16.21
N ALA A 84 -11.76 -1.22 -17.30
CA ALA A 84 -11.98 -2.67 -17.32
C ALA A 84 -10.71 -3.50 -17.06
N PHE A 85 -9.52 -2.88 -17.09
CA PHE A 85 -8.23 -3.56 -16.96
C PHE A 85 -7.54 -3.33 -15.62
N LYS A 86 -8.32 -3.27 -14.53
CA LYS A 86 -7.79 -2.99 -13.18
C LYS A 86 -6.70 -3.96 -12.73
N VAL A 87 -6.75 -5.21 -13.16
CA VAL A 87 -5.74 -6.22 -12.80
C VAL A 87 -4.34 -5.86 -13.30
N GLU A 88 -4.23 -5.02 -14.32
CA GLU A 88 -2.96 -4.58 -14.91
C GLU A 88 -2.42 -3.30 -14.26
N GLN A 89 -3.19 -2.68 -13.36
CA GLN A 89 -2.78 -1.44 -12.73
C GLN A 89 -1.83 -1.70 -11.57
N ASP A 90 -0.64 -1.15 -11.66
CA ASP A 90 0.35 -1.22 -10.59
C ASP A 90 -0.17 -0.64 -9.28
N THR A 91 -1.03 0.37 -9.34
CA THR A 91 -1.60 1.02 -8.15
C THR A 91 -2.35 0.04 -7.27
N ILE A 92 -3.12 -0.88 -7.85
CA ILE A 92 -3.84 -1.92 -7.09
C ILE A 92 -2.83 -2.81 -6.35
N TYR A 93 -1.80 -3.27 -7.05
CA TYR A 93 -0.78 -4.13 -6.47
C TYR A 93 -0.01 -3.42 -5.35
N ILE A 94 0.39 -2.18 -5.57
CA ILE A 94 1.10 -1.37 -4.58
C ILE A 94 0.23 -1.14 -3.34
N ASN A 95 -1.06 -0.85 -3.51
CA ASN A 95 -1.99 -0.71 -2.39
C ASN A 95 -2.15 -2.03 -1.61
N CYS A 96 -2.17 -3.17 -2.29
CA CYS A 96 -2.19 -4.46 -1.61
C CYS A 96 -0.93 -4.68 -0.76
N ILE A 97 0.25 -4.39 -1.30
CA ILE A 97 1.51 -4.47 -0.55
C ILE A 97 1.47 -3.54 0.67
N TYR A 98 1.02 -2.31 0.48
CA TYR A 98 0.90 -1.34 1.57
C TYR A 98 0.02 -1.86 2.71
N ALA A 99 -1.17 -2.37 2.38
CA ALA A 99 -2.10 -2.86 3.37
C ALA A 99 -1.56 -4.06 4.14
N ILE A 100 -0.90 -4.99 3.46
CA ILE A 100 -0.29 -6.17 4.08
C ILE A 100 0.86 -5.74 5.00
N ALA A 101 1.74 -4.87 4.55
CA ALA A 101 2.86 -4.37 5.34
C ALA A 101 2.38 -3.66 6.61
N ARG A 102 1.36 -2.82 6.49
CA ARG A 102 0.75 -2.15 7.63
C ARG A 102 0.14 -3.16 8.61
N TYR A 103 -0.61 -4.13 8.11
CA TYR A 103 -1.21 -5.17 8.94
C TYR A 103 -0.15 -5.94 9.72
N LEU A 104 0.91 -6.38 9.07
CA LEU A 104 1.98 -7.15 9.72
C LEU A 104 2.76 -6.30 10.73
N THR A 105 2.94 -5.01 10.47
CA THR A 105 3.59 -4.10 11.42
C THR A 105 2.76 -3.93 12.69
N LEU A 106 1.43 -3.85 12.55
CA LEU A 106 0.51 -3.75 13.69
C LEU A 106 0.27 -5.08 14.40
N ASN A 107 0.56 -6.21 13.74
CA ASN A 107 0.33 -7.56 14.25
C ASN A 107 1.61 -8.39 14.16
N LYS A 108 2.67 -7.92 14.81
CA LYS A 108 4.02 -8.52 14.73
C LYS A 108 4.09 -9.99 15.12
N SER A 109 3.19 -10.44 16.01
CA SER A 109 3.12 -11.85 16.40
C SER A 109 2.74 -12.78 15.24
N ARG A 110 2.21 -12.24 14.17
CA ARG A 110 1.82 -12.97 12.96
C ARG A 110 2.83 -12.87 11.84
N GLU A 111 3.89 -12.11 12.03
CA GLU A 111 4.99 -12.00 11.09
C GLU A 111 5.68 -13.36 10.93
N GLY A 112 5.94 -13.75 9.71
CA GLY A 112 6.54 -15.04 9.40
C GLY A 112 5.55 -16.19 9.20
N GLU A 113 4.26 -16.02 9.50
CA GLU A 113 3.25 -17.02 9.16
C GLU A 113 3.08 -17.09 7.64
N PRO A 114 2.82 -18.29 7.09
CA PRO A 114 2.41 -18.39 5.69
C PRO A 114 1.18 -17.53 5.43
N LEU A 115 1.21 -16.75 4.36
CA LEU A 115 0.17 -15.79 4.02
C LEU A 115 -0.58 -16.22 2.76
N LYS A 116 -1.91 -16.19 2.84
CA LYS A 116 -2.78 -16.29 1.68
C LYS A 116 -3.63 -15.03 1.60
N THR A 117 -3.56 -14.35 0.47
CA THR A 117 -4.35 -13.15 0.20
C THR A 117 -5.33 -13.40 -0.94
N THR A 118 -6.60 -13.07 -0.71
CA THR A 118 -7.63 -13.09 -1.73
C THR A 118 -8.03 -11.66 -2.05
N VAL A 119 -8.01 -11.28 -3.32
CA VAL A 119 -8.32 -9.92 -3.76
C VAL A 119 -9.59 -9.97 -4.62
N LEU A 120 -10.60 -9.19 -4.22
CA LEU A 120 -11.82 -8.98 -4.99
C LEU A 120 -11.68 -7.68 -5.76
N LEU A 121 -11.74 -7.76 -7.08
CA LEU A 121 -11.75 -6.59 -7.96
C LEU A 121 -13.19 -6.21 -8.26
N PRO A 122 -13.50 -4.89 -8.32
CA PRO A 122 -14.84 -4.44 -8.65
C PRO A 122 -15.21 -4.72 -10.09
#